data_52a30cc16e6a6e327de3bd8dc9d580e5
#
_entry.id   52a30cc16e6a6e327de3bd8dc9d580e5
#
_cell.length_a   1.000
_cell.length_b   1.000
_cell.length_c   1.000
_cell.angle_alpha   90.00
_cell.angle_beta   90.00
_cell.angle_gamma   90.00
#
_symmetry.space_group_name_H-M   'P 1'
#
loop_
_entity.id
_entity.type
_entity.pdbx_description
1 polymer ?
#
loop_
_entity_poly.entity_id
_entity_poly.type
_entity_poly.pdbx_seq_one_letter_code
_entity_poly.pdbx_strand_id
1 'polypeptide(L)'
;MSAPLYSWGRYPLIAQQGHACESIDALPDHLAGVVARHQSSLPFGNGRSYGDSCLAASDHVLAMRTLDRFIDADWHSGLVRLEAGMTLAQLLTAAVPKGWFLPVTPGTQLATVGGAVANDVHGKNHHLRGTFGCHVRRFGLVRHDEAPRVCSAEENPRLFAASIGGLGLTGVISWVELQLLSIRASQIDSTVVRFANLAEFFTLSQELDAHHEYSVAWIDCLARGRHSGRGVYIVGDHARYGSLSVNPRASLSVPVTPPVSLVNNLSLRAFNALYWHAHPRKPAPQRSAYETFFYPLDRVLHWNRLYGRKGFQQYQCVIPEQSAPHAIQLLLDVIAASGQGSFLAVLKRCGDVVSPGLLSFPLPGTSLALDFPHTRDLTESLFPRLDAIVREAGGRLYPAKDAHMSGSDFRQAYPAWEQVEALRDPTLMSRFWKRVMP
;
A
#
# COMPACT_ATOMS: atom_id res chain seq x y z
N MET A 1 9.42 18.15 -22.79
CA MET A 1 8.34 17.27 -22.32
C MET A 1 8.85 16.51 -21.10
N SER A 2 8.10 16.45 -20.00
CA SER A 2 8.44 15.66 -18.82
C SER A 2 8.45 14.17 -19.18
N ALA A 3 9.27 13.36 -18.47
CA ALA A 3 9.27 11.92 -18.67
C ALA A 3 7.89 11.33 -18.36
N PRO A 4 7.44 10.32 -19.12
CA PRO A 4 6.12 9.69 -18.89
C PRO A 4 6.05 9.01 -17.51
N LEU A 5 4.91 9.14 -16.86
CA LEU A 5 4.62 8.54 -15.56
C LEU A 5 3.89 7.21 -15.74
N TYR A 6 4.11 6.26 -14.83
CA TYR A 6 3.54 4.92 -14.86
C TYR A 6 3.12 4.46 -13.46
N SER A 7 2.20 3.52 -13.38
CA SER A 7 1.97 2.75 -12.16
C SER A 7 3.18 1.86 -11.83
N TRP A 8 3.31 1.45 -10.57
CA TRP A 8 4.47 0.67 -10.11
C TRP A 8 4.57 -0.70 -10.78
N GLY A 9 3.44 -1.38 -10.94
CA GLY A 9 3.38 -2.70 -11.58
C GLY A 9 3.60 -2.68 -13.08
N ARG A 10 3.47 -1.50 -13.71
CA ARG A 10 3.51 -1.36 -15.17
C ARG A 10 2.50 -2.26 -15.89
N TYR A 11 1.40 -2.54 -15.23
CA TYR A 11 0.25 -3.24 -15.83
C TYR A 11 -1.06 -2.60 -15.34
N PRO A 12 -1.91 -2.09 -16.26
CA PRO A 12 -1.63 -1.91 -17.68
C PRO A 12 -0.46 -0.94 -17.93
N LEU A 13 0.29 -1.15 -19.01
CA LEU A 13 1.41 -0.28 -19.39
C LEU A 13 0.88 0.92 -20.17
N ILE A 14 0.45 1.94 -19.45
CA ILE A 14 -0.13 3.16 -20.01
C ILE A 14 0.65 4.36 -19.48
N ALA A 15 1.26 5.08 -20.40
CA ALA A 15 1.99 6.29 -20.08
C ALA A 15 1.04 7.43 -19.72
N GLN A 16 1.34 8.14 -18.64
CA GLN A 16 0.61 9.32 -18.20
C GLN A 16 1.46 10.57 -18.42
N GLN A 17 0.84 11.63 -18.89
CA GLN A 17 1.47 12.94 -18.98
C GLN A 17 1.22 13.72 -17.69
N GLY A 18 2.29 14.06 -16.98
CA GLY A 18 2.22 14.81 -15.72
C GLY A 18 2.18 16.31 -15.96
N HIS A 19 1.24 16.98 -15.29
CA HIS A 19 1.12 18.44 -15.19
C HIS A 19 1.49 18.86 -13.77
N ALA A 20 2.68 19.43 -13.60
CA ALA A 20 3.18 19.85 -12.30
C ALA A 20 2.56 21.19 -11.88
N CYS A 21 2.21 21.33 -10.59
CA CYS A 21 1.75 22.56 -9.98
C CYS A 21 2.82 23.11 -9.04
N GLU A 22 3.07 24.42 -9.04
CA GLU A 22 4.19 25.03 -8.31
C GLU A 22 3.83 25.39 -6.86
N SER A 23 2.53 25.59 -6.55
CA SER A 23 2.07 25.93 -5.23
C SER A 23 0.64 25.46 -4.96
N ILE A 24 0.27 25.36 -3.68
CA ILE A 24 -1.11 25.02 -3.27
C ILE A 24 -2.08 26.09 -3.76
N ASP A 25 -1.70 27.36 -3.71
CA ASP A 25 -2.57 28.48 -4.10
C ASP A 25 -2.89 28.47 -5.60
N ALA A 26 -1.96 27.99 -6.43
CA ALA A 26 -2.18 27.84 -7.87
C ALA A 26 -2.97 26.57 -8.25
N LEU A 27 -3.18 25.65 -7.31
CA LEU A 27 -3.76 24.34 -7.61
C LEU A 27 -5.20 24.40 -8.17
N PRO A 28 -6.12 25.29 -7.72
CA PRO A 28 -7.46 25.42 -8.32
C PRO A 28 -7.40 25.79 -9.80
N ASP A 29 -6.67 26.83 -10.15
CA ASP A 29 -6.52 27.29 -11.54
C ASP A 29 -5.79 26.26 -12.40
N HIS A 30 -4.82 25.55 -11.80
CA HIS A 30 -4.07 24.49 -12.48
C HIS A 30 -4.98 23.31 -12.81
N LEU A 31 -5.82 22.85 -11.86
CA LEU A 31 -6.84 21.82 -12.08
C LEU A 31 -7.80 22.25 -13.19
N ALA A 32 -8.37 23.44 -13.10
CA ALA A 32 -9.30 23.97 -14.10
C ALA A 32 -8.65 24.01 -15.51
N GLY A 33 -7.39 24.48 -15.59
CA GLY A 33 -6.66 24.53 -16.85
C GLY A 33 -6.34 23.17 -17.47
N VAL A 34 -6.07 22.13 -16.65
CA VAL A 34 -5.85 20.75 -17.14
C VAL A 34 -7.18 20.16 -17.60
N VAL A 35 -8.26 20.32 -16.81
CA VAL A 35 -9.60 19.82 -17.15
C VAL A 35 -10.14 20.46 -18.43
N ALA A 36 -9.98 21.77 -18.60
CA ALA A 36 -10.43 22.48 -19.80
C ALA A 36 -9.79 21.93 -21.08
N ARG A 37 -8.52 21.47 -21.00
CA ARG A 37 -7.78 20.91 -22.16
C ARG A 37 -8.02 19.41 -22.39
N HIS A 38 -8.25 18.65 -21.31
CA HIS A 38 -8.21 17.19 -21.37
C HIS A 38 -9.50 16.52 -20.84
N GLN A 39 -10.53 17.30 -20.49
CA GLN A 39 -11.85 16.89 -20.02
C GLN A 39 -11.84 16.25 -18.62
N SER A 40 -10.82 15.49 -18.28
CA SER A 40 -10.66 14.90 -16.95
C SER A 40 -9.18 14.76 -16.59
N SER A 41 -8.92 14.59 -15.29
CA SER A 41 -7.58 14.36 -14.76
C SER A 41 -7.64 13.41 -13.55
N LEU A 42 -6.50 13.25 -12.86
CA LEU A 42 -6.40 12.54 -11.58
C LEU A 42 -5.16 13.04 -10.83
N PRO A 43 -5.20 13.24 -9.50
CA PRO A 43 -3.99 13.51 -8.74
C PRO A 43 -3.05 12.30 -8.76
N PHE A 44 -1.78 12.54 -9.06
CA PHE A 44 -0.74 11.52 -9.14
C PHE A 44 0.41 11.85 -8.19
N GLY A 45 0.61 11.01 -7.19
CA GLY A 45 1.70 11.15 -6.22
C GLY A 45 3.03 10.66 -6.81
N ASN A 46 3.52 9.52 -6.34
CA ASN A 46 4.80 8.94 -6.77
C ASN A 46 4.63 7.57 -7.49
N GLY A 47 3.45 7.28 -8.05
CA GLY A 47 3.18 6.09 -8.85
C GLY A 47 3.41 4.77 -8.10
N ARG A 48 3.10 4.71 -6.78
CA ARG A 48 3.32 3.50 -5.96
C ARG A 48 2.10 2.58 -5.89
N SER A 49 0.98 2.96 -6.47
CA SER A 49 -0.11 2.05 -6.81
C SER A 49 0.34 1.09 -7.92
N TYR A 50 -0.09 -0.16 -7.83
CA TYR A 50 0.44 -1.21 -8.74
C TYR A 50 -0.33 -1.28 -10.06
N GLY A 51 -1.66 -1.14 -10.00
CA GLY A 51 -2.55 -1.24 -11.15
C GLY A 51 -2.98 0.11 -11.72
N ASP A 52 -4.24 0.20 -12.08
CA ASP A 52 -4.82 1.31 -12.84
C ASP A 52 -5.52 2.37 -11.97
N SER A 53 -5.52 2.21 -10.64
CA SER A 53 -6.15 3.19 -9.72
C SER A 53 -5.47 4.56 -9.71
N CYS A 54 -4.17 4.65 -10.05
CA CYS A 54 -3.45 5.91 -10.17
C CYS A 54 -3.31 6.41 -11.63
N LEU A 55 -3.93 5.75 -12.60
CA LEU A 55 -3.89 6.14 -14.00
C LEU A 55 -5.16 6.90 -14.36
N ALA A 56 -5.02 8.14 -14.82
CA ALA A 56 -6.15 8.94 -15.30
C ALA A 56 -6.78 8.32 -16.56
N ALA A 57 -8.10 8.42 -16.69
CA ALA A 57 -8.80 7.97 -17.88
C ALA A 57 -8.43 8.79 -19.13
N SER A 58 -8.04 10.04 -18.97
CA SER A 58 -7.58 10.95 -20.01
C SER A 58 -6.09 10.81 -20.37
N ASP A 59 -5.31 10.03 -19.60
CA ASP A 59 -3.84 9.95 -19.65
C ASP A 59 -3.11 11.22 -19.20
N HIS A 60 -3.82 12.19 -18.61
CA HIS A 60 -3.31 13.45 -18.09
C HIS A 60 -3.52 13.52 -16.58
N VAL A 61 -2.44 13.65 -15.80
CA VAL A 61 -2.45 13.64 -14.34
C VAL A 61 -1.89 14.93 -13.76
N LEU A 62 -2.41 15.34 -12.60
CA LEU A 62 -1.81 16.38 -11.78
C LEU A 62 -0.63 15.80 -11.02
N ALA A 63 0.59 16.17 -11.40
CA ALA A 63 1.82 15.65 -10.80
C ALA A 63 2.09 16.36 -9.46
N MET A 64 1.70 15.74 -8.35
CA MET A 64 1.70 16.36 -7.01
C MET A 64 3.09 16.47 -6.36
N ARG A 65 4.13 15.85 -6.93
CA ARG A 65 5.46 15.75 -6.31
C ARG A 65 6.18 17.08 -6.07
N THR A 66 5.78 18.13 -6.73
CA THR A 66 6.30 19.50 -6.54
C THR A 66 5.77 20.18 -5.29
N LEU A 67 4.64 19.70 -4.75
CA LEU A 67 4.04 20.17 -3.51
C LEU A 67 4.56 19.31 -2.35
N ASP A 68 5.77 19.61 -1.84
CA ASP A 68 6.47 18.75 -0.88
C ASP A 68 7.09 19.52 0.31
N ARG A 69 6.51 20.65 0.67
CA ARG A 69 6.96 21.51 1.77
C ARG A 69 6.23 21.21 3.07
N PHE A 70 6.88 21.47 4.20
CA PHE A 70 6.21 21.63 5.48
C PHE A 70 5.47 22.97 5.49
N ILE A 71 4.20 22.94 5.93
CA ILE A 71 3.40 24.15 6.16
C ILE A 71 3.54 24.56 7.62
N ASP A 72 3.48 23.58 8.55
CA ASP A 72 3.65 23.77 9.98
C ASP A 72 4.11 22.46 10.64
N ALA A 73 4.83 22.54 11.76
CA ALA A 73 5.31 21.38 12.49
C ALA A 73 5.51 21.68 13.97
N ASP A 74 4.60 21.19 14.79
CA ASP A 74 4.78 21.19 16.24
C ASP A 74 5.49 19.90 16.69
N TRP A 75 6.81 19.98 16.81
CA TRP A 75 7.63 18.86 17.27
C TRP A 75 7.49 18.56 18.78
N HIS A 76 6.73 19.35 19.52
CA HIS A 76 6.42 19.03 20.91
C HIS A 76 5.28 18.02 21.00
N SER A 77 4.22 18.23 20.25
CA SER A 77 3.05 17.35 20.20
C SER A 77 3.13 16.27 19.10
N GLY A 78 4.02 16.45 18.11
CA GLY A 78 4.13 15.59 16.94
C GLY A 78 3.01 15.80 15.92
N LEU A 79 2.34 16.94 15.96
CA LEU A 79 1.35 17.34 14.97
C LEU A 79 2.05 18.09 13.84
N VAL A 80 1.92 17.58 12.60
CA VAL A 80 2.57 18.19 11.44
C VAL A 80 1.54 18.45 10.34
N ARG A 81 1.68 19.61 9.68
CA ARG A 81 0.92 19.96 8.47
C ARG A 81 1.88 20.12 7.31
N LEU A 82 1.62 19.36 6.23
CA LEU A 82 2.53 19.29 5.10
C LEU A 82 1.79 19.16 3.77
N GLU A 83 2.43 19.59 2.70
CA GLU A 83 1.91 19.46 1.35
C GLU A 83 1.77 17.98 0.96
N ALA A 84 0.70 17.62 0.25
CA ALA A 84 0.30 16.25 -0.01
C ALA A 84 1.26 15.46 -0.92
N GLY A 85 2.08 16.15 -1.70
CA GLY A 85 3.10 15.55 -2.56
C GLY A 85 4.39 15.16 -1.84
N MET A 86 4.59 15.54 -0.57
CA MET A 86 5.73 15.09 0.24
C MET A 86 5.74 13.57 0.35
N THR A 87 6.89 12.93 0.18
CA THR A 87 7.02 11.48 0.41
C THR A 87 7.13 11.18 1.89
N LEU A 88 6.69 9.99 2.30
CA LEU A 88 6.90 9.49 3.65
C LEU A 88 8.38 9.47 4.04
N ALA A 89 9.26 9.26 3.05
CA ALA A 89 10.70 9.33 3.26
C ALA A 89 11.22 10.73 3.62
N GLN A 90 10.70 11.77 2.97
CA GLN A 90 11.05 13.17 3.29
C GLN A 90 10.55 13.53 4.69
N LEU A 91 9.31 13.13 5.02
CA LEU A 91 8.75 13.31 6.35
C LEU A 91 9.59 12.60 7.42
N LEU A 92 9.94 11.33 7.24
CA LEU A 92 10.77 10.57 8.19
C LEU A 92 12.16 11.18 8.37
N THR A 93 12.76 11.70 7.30
CA THR A 93 14.07 12.37 7.38
C THR A 93 14.04 13.57 8.34
N ALA A 94 12.93 14.30 8.38
CA ALA A 94 12.76 15.44 9.31
C ALA A 94 12.28 15.00 10.70
N ALA A 95 11.37 14.02 10.79
CA ALA A 95 10.69 13.64 12.01
C ALA A 95 11.52 12.73 12.94
N VAL A 96 12.24 11.75 12.37
CA VAL A 96 13.00 10.77 13.18
C VAL A 96 14.04 11.43 14.09
N PRO A 97 14.86 12.40 13.65
CA PRO A 97 15.79 13.09 14.53
C PRO A 97 15.12 13.90 15.67
N LYS A 98 13.81 14.16 15.54
CA LYS A 98 13.00 14.87 16.54
C LYS A 98 12.25 13.92 17.49
N GLY A 99 12.44 12.60 17.35
CA GLY A 99 11.78 11.60 18.18
C GLY A 99 10.38 11.21 17.72
N TRP A 100 10.10 11.39 16.42
CA TRP A 100 8.79 11.09 15.84
C TRP A 100 8.88 10.10 14.67
N PHE A 101 7.87 9.28 14.55
CA PHE A 101 7.74 8.30 13.46
C PHE A 101 6.33 8.32 12.88
N LEU A 102 6.12 7.68 11.73
CA LEU A 102 4.80 7.48 11.15
C LEU A 102 3.98 6.53 12.03
N PRO A 103 2.73 6.89 12.40
CA PRO A 103 1.87 6.00 13.18
C PRO A 103 1.52 4.72 12.41
N VAL A 104 1.36 4.83 11.09
CA VAL A 104 1.16 3.73 10.16
C VAL A 104 2.03 3.98 8.93
N THR A 105 2.70 2.93 8.43
CA THR A 105 3.53 3.03 7.23
C THR A 105 3.35 1.80 6.33
N PRO A 106 3.20 1.99 5.00
CA PRO A 106 3.19 0.87 4.04
C PRO A 106 4.59 0.27 3.86
N GLY A 107 4.74 -0.75 3.02
CA GLY A 107 6.02 -1.39 2.71
C GLY A 107 7.02 -0.56 1.89
N THR A 108 6.71 0.71 1.61
CA THR A 108 7.61 1.67 0.95
C THR A 108 7.42 3.06 1.54
N GLN A 109 8.52 3.75 1.81
CA GLN A 109 8.51 5.15 2.23
C GLN A 109 8.47 6.13 1.03
N LEU A 110 8.44 5.61 -0.19
CA LEU A 110 8.40 6.40 -1.41
C LEU A 110 6.97 6.79 -1.84
N ALA A 111 5.93 6.35 -1.14
CA ALA A 111 4.58 6.88 -1.29
C ALA A 111 4.52 8.34 -0.83
N THR A 112 3.61 9.13 -1.42
CA THR A 112 3.32 10.49 -0.95
C THR A 112 2.30 10.46 0.18
N VAL A 113 2.29 11.50 1.01
CA VAL A 113 1.33 11.63 2.11
C VAL A 113 -0.11 11.69 1.58
N GLY A 114 -0.38 12.49 0.55
CA GLY A 114 -1.71 12.52 -0.08
C GLY A 114 -2.10 11.17 -0.69
N GLY A 115 -1.13 10.45 -1.29
CA GLY A 115 -1.35 9.09 -1.78
C GLY A 115 -1.62 8.09 -0.66
N ALA A 116 -0.98 8.26 0.51
CA ALA A 116 -1.23 7.43 1.68
C ALA A 116 -2.65 7.62 2.24
N VAL A 117 -3.17 8.86 2.25
CA VAL A 117 -4.56 9.18 2.61
C VAL A 117 -5.53 8.64 1.56
N ALA A 118 -5.29 8.94 0.27
CA ALA A 118 -6.20 8.57 -0.81
C ALA A 118 -6.36 7.05 -1.00
N ASN A 119 -5.37 6.25 -0.58
CA ASN A 119 -5.45 4.80 -0.59
C ASN A 119 -5.66 4.19 0.80
N ASP A 120 -5.81 5.01 1.82
CA ASP A 120 -5.92 4.61 3.22
C ASP A 120 -4.95 3.48 3.56
N VAL A 121 -3.66 3.76 3.36
CA VAL A 121 -2.64 2.72 3.45
C VAL A 121 -2.56 2.12 4.84
N HIS A 122 -2.20 0.84 4.90
CA HIS A 122 -2.06 0.11 6.15
C HIS A 122 -0.63 -0.42 6.32
N GLY A 123 -0.23 -0.68 7.57
CA GLY A 123 1.11 -1.11 7.94
C GLY A 123 1.17 -2.48 8.61
N LYS A 124 2.34 -2.78 9.20
CA LYS A 124 2.58 -3.98 9.99
C LYS A 124 1.89 -3.95 11.36
N ASN A 125 1.32 -2.81 11.73
CA ASN A 125 0.66 -2.55 13.02
C ASN A 125 -0.85 -2.29 12.89
N HIS A 126 -1.48 -2.76 11.81
CA HIS A 126 -2.92 -2.56 11.62
C HIS A 126 -3.74 -3.09 12.80
N HIS A 127 -3.31 -4.18 13.41
CA HIS A 127 -4.00 -4.81 14.56
C HIS A 127 -4.08 -3.90 15.80
N LEU A 128 -3.21 -2.87 15.90
CA LEU A 128 -3.22 -1.91 17.01
C LEU A 128 -3.56 -0.47 16.56
N ARG A 129 -3.14 -0.07 15.37
CA ARG A 129 -3.20 1.33 14.91
C ARG A 129 -4.18 1.59 13.78
N GLY A 130 -4.74 0.55 13.18
CA GLY A 130 -5.61 0.69 12.02
C GLY A 130 -4.87 1.14 10.76
N THR A 131 -5.45 2.10 10.06
CA THR A 131 -4.95 2.63 8.79
C THR A 131 -4.33 4.03 8.96
N PHE A 132 -3.72 4.54 7.89
CA PHE A 132 -3.16 5.89 7.87
C PHE A 132 -4.21 6.96 8.15
N GLY A 133 -5.44 6.79 7.63
CA GLY A 133 -6.57 7.68 7.83
C GLY A 133 -6.98 7.86 9.30
N CYS A 134 -6.76 6.86 10.15
CA CYS A 134 -7.03 6.94 11.59
C CYS A 134 -6.20 8.04 12.31
N HIS A 135 -5.10 8.49 11.70
CA HIS A 135 -4.15 9.44 12.28
C HIS A 135 -4.15 10.80 11.57
N VAL A 136 -4.97 10.94 10.53
CA VAL A 136 -5.20 12.21 9.83
C VAL A 136 -6.18 13.05 10.64
N ARG A 137 -5.80 14.27 10.99
CA ARG A 137 -6.68 15.21 11.71
C ARG A 137 -7.59 15.97 10.76
N ARG A 138 -6.98 16.49 9.69
CA ARG A 138 -7.70 17.21 8.63
C ARG A 138 -6.82 17.33 7.38
N PHE A 139 -7.40 17.68 6.27
CA PHE A 139 -6.69 17.98 5.03
C PHE A 139 -7.41 19.05 4.21
N GLY A 140 -6.67 19.71 3.33
CA GLY A 140 -7.21 20.59 2.31
C GLY A 140 -7.60 19.80 1.07
N LEU A 141 -8.78 20.07 0.54
CA LEU A 141 -9.34 19.43 -0.65
C LEU A 141 -9.68 20.50 -1.70
N VAL A 142 -9.12 20.37 -2.89
CA VAL A 142 -9.41 21.20 -4.05
C VAL A 142 -10.29 20.42 -5.01
N ARG A 143 -11.39 21.01 -5.43
CA ARG A 143 -12.35 20.45 -6.39
C ARG A 143 -12.52 21.41 -7.56
N HIS A 144 -12.89 20.87 -8.71
CA HIS A 144 -13.14 21.70 -9.90
C HIS A 144 -14.30 22.67 -9.66
N ASP A 145 -14.11 23.95 -10.02
CA ASP A 145 -15.08 25.02 -9.91
C ASP A 145 -15.66 25.26 -8.48
N GLU A 146 -14.93 24.84 -7.47
CA GLU A 146 -15.29 25.08 -6.07
C GLU A 146 -14.12 25.75 -5.32
N ALA A 147 -14.45 26.55 -4.29
CA ALA A 147 -13.44 27.05 -3.37
C ALA A 147 -12.78 25.89 -2.60
N PRO A 148 -11.45 25.96 -2.32
CA PRO A 148 -10.78 24.95 -1.51
C PRO A 148 -11.46 24.74 -0.16
N ARG A 149 -11.61 23.49 0.27
CA ARG A 149 -12.28 23.11 1.51
C ARG A 149 -11.32 22.45 2.49
N VAL A 150 -11.53 22.68 3.77
CA VAL A 150 -10.95 21.88 4.83
C VAL A 150 -11.88 20.72 5.12
N CYS A 151 -11.32 19.51 5.25
CA CYS A 151 -12.07 18.31 5.58
C CYS A 151 -11.50 17.68 6.85
N SER A 152 -12.36 17.41 7.82
CA SER A 152 -12.08 16.73 9.08
C SER A 152 -13.30 15.93 9.53
N ALA A 153 -13.22 15.29 10.70
CA ALA A 153 -14.38 14.64 11.30
C ALA A 153 -15.50 15.64 11.67
N GLU A 154 -15.15 16.91 11.93
CA GLU A 154 -16.07 17.99 12.34
C GLU A 154 -16.45 18.89 11.16
N GLU A 155 -15.53 19.11 10.22
CA GLU A 155 -15.71 20.02 9.09
C GLU A 155 -15.72 19.24 7.77
N ASN A 156 -16.80 19.32 7.00
CA ASN A 156 -17.02 18.53 5.78
C ASN A 156 -16.85 17.01 6.00
N PRO A 157 -17.48 16.39 7.04
CA PRO A 157 -17.19 15.02 7.47
C PRO A 157 -17.49 13.97 6.38
N ARG A 158 -18.47 14.20 5.51
CA ARG A 158 -18.78 13.30 4.40
C ARG A 158 -17.67 13.27 3.36
N LEU A 159 -17.10 14.43 3.00
CA LEU A 159 -15.94 14.51 2.11
C LEU A 159 -14.68 13.95 2.77
N PHE A 160 -14.51 14.17 4.08
CA PHE A 160 -13.41 13.58 4.84
C PHE A 160 -13.42 12.04 4.72
N ALA A 161 -14.55 11.43 5.05
CA ALA A 161 -14.70 9.98 4.98
C ALA A 161 -14.62 9.42 3.54
N ALA A 162 -15.16 10.13 2.56
CA ALA A 162 -15.11 9.71 1.16
C ALA A 162 -13.72 9.87 0.52
N SER A 163 -12.89 10.80 0.99
CA SER A 163 -11.55 11.03 0.44
C SER A 163 -10.49 10.08 1.01
N ILE A 164 -10.64 9.66 2.27
CA ILE A 164 -9.78 8.63 2.87
C ILE A 164 -10.11 7.29 2.22
N GLY A 165 -9.13 6.71 1.50
CA GLY A 165 -9.36 5.53 0.69
C GLY A 165 -10.14 5.78 -0.61
N GLY A 166 -10.52 7.04 -0.90
CA GLY A 166 -11.34 7.43 -2.06
C GLY A 166 -10.56 7.51 -3.38
N LEU A 167 -9.34 7.00 -3.44
CA LEU A 167 -8.52 6.85 -4.64
C LEU A 167 -8.24 8.17 -5.39
N GLY A 168 -8.38 9.31 -4.70
CA GLY A 168 -8.19 10.64 -5.30
C GLY A 168 -9.35 11.11 -6.18
N LEU A 169 -10.53 10.53 -6.04
CA LEU A 169 -11.70 10.80 -6.89
C LEU A 169 -12.59 11.95 -6.38
N THR A 170 -12.55 12.25 -5.09
CA THR A 170 -13.40 13.26 -4.45
C THR A 170 -12.87 14.68 -4.56
N GLY A 171 -11.63 14.84 -4.98
CA GLY A 171 -10.89 16.09 -5.07
C GLY A 171 -9.38 15.84 -4.95
N VAL A 172 -8.61 16.88 -5.17
CA VAL A 172 -7.14 16.87 -5.03
C VAL A 172 -6.80 17.26 -3.59
N ILE A 173 -6.22 16.31 -2.83
CA ILE A 173 -5.69 16.61 -1.50
C ILE A 173 -4.46 17.51 -1.67
N SER A 174 -4.52 18.72 -1.16
CA SER A 174 -3.46 19.73 -1.31
C SER A 174 -2.46 19.69 -0.16
N TRP A 175 -2.94 19.52 1.05
CA TRP A 175 -2.14 19.36 2.27
C TRP A 175 -2.82 18.41 3.26
N VAL A 176 -2.05 17.88 4.20
CA VAL A 176 -2.53 16.95 5.25
C VAL A 176 -1.96 17.38 6.60
N GLU A 177 -2.79 17.34 7.63
CA GLU A 177 -2.39 17.46 9.03
C GLU A 177 -2.43 16.07 9.67
N LEU A 178 -1.26 15.60 10.11
CA LEU A 178 -1.02 14.24 10.56
C LEU A 178 -0.47 14.21 11.98
N GLN A 179 -1.03 13.36 12.84
CA GLN A 179 -0.47 13.05 14.16
C GLN A 179 0.60 11.97 14.02
N LEU A 180 1.83 12.29 14.41
CA LEU A 180 2.95 11.36 14.43
C LEU A 180 2.98 10.52 15.72
N LEU A 181 3.71 9.40 15.68
CA LEU A 181 3.97 8.51 16.81
C LEU A 181 5.30 8.88 17.46
N SER A 182 5.29 9.10 18.78
CA SER A 182 6.52 9.35 19.54
C SER A 182 7.38 8.08 19.64
N ILE A 183 8.68 8.20 19.39
CA ILE A 183 9.66 7.12 19.48
C ILE A 183 10.86 7.54 20.34
N ARG A 184 11.49 6.58 21.02
CA ARG A 184 12.71 6.80 21.80
C ARG A 184 13.99 6.49 21.03
N ALA A 185 13.88 5.62 20.02
CA ALA A 185 14.98 5.24 19.14
C ALA A 185 14.45 4.91 17.77
N SER A 186 15.28 5.09 16.73
CA SER A 186 14.90 4.75 15.35
C SER A 186 15.10 3.27 15.02
N GLN A 187 15.84 2.52 15.85
CA GLN A 187 16.02 1.08 15.67
C GLN A 187 14.76 0.33 16.09
N ILE A 188 14.60 -0.86 15.50
CA ILE A 188 13.55 -1.81 15.83
C ILE A 188 14.19 -3.02 16.52
N ASP A 189 13.73 -3.32 17.73
CA ASP A 189 13.96 -4.59 18.39
C ASP A 189 12.92 -5.58 17.88
N SER A 190 13.35 -6.65 17.24
CA SER A 190 12.47 -7.63 16.62
C SER A 190 12.83 -9.05 17.03
N THR A 191 11.84 -9.93 17.00
CA THR A 191 12.00 -11.37 17.15
C THR A 191 11.59 -12.05 15.86
N VAL A 192 12.44 -12.93 15.37
CA VAL A 192 12.26 -13.67 14.13
C VAL A 192 12.20 -15.15 14.44
N VAL A 193 11.19 -15.83 13.89
CA VAL A 193 11.00 -17.27 14.05
C VAL A 193 10.41 -17.87 12.78
N ARG A 194 10.96 -18.98 12.29
CA ARG A 194 10.35 -19.70 11.17
C ARG A 194 9.30 -20.69 11.66
N PHE A 195 8.25 -20.85 10.88
CA PHE A 195 7.15 -21.79 11.11
C PHE A 195 7.02 -22.76 9.94
N ALA A 196 6.46 -23.95 10.21
CA ALA A 196 6.46 -25.07 9.28
C ALA A 196 5.25 -25.13 8.34
N ASN A 197 4.14 -24.48 8.70
CA ASN A 197 2.88 -24.50 7.95
C ASN A 197 1.95 -23.36 8.39
N LEU A 198 0.82 -23.21 7.68
CA LEU A 198 -0.15 -22.14 7.94
C LEU A 198 -0.78 -22.22 9.35
N ALA A 199 -0.98 -23.42 9.91
CA ALA A 199 -1.54 -23.55 11.25
C ALA A 199 -0.62 -22.92 12.32
N GLU A 200 0.69 -23.16 12.22
CA GLU A 200 1.67 -22.51 13.10
C GLU A 200 1.69 -20.99 12.95
N PHE A 201 1.45 -20.45 11.73
CA PHE A 201 1.30 -19.00 11.55
C PHE A 201 0.16 -18.45 12.41
N PHE A 202 -1.02 -19.08 12.39
CA PHE A 202 -2.16 -18.60 13.18
C PHE A 202 -1.90 -18.70 14.68
N THR A 203 -1.23 -19.77 15.15
CA THR A 203 -0.83 -19.91 16.56
C THR A 203 0.13 -18.79 16.98
N LEU A 204 1.22 -18.57 16.21
CA LEU A 204 2.18 -17.51 16.50
C LEU A 204 1.55 -16.13 16.48
N SER A 205 0.64 -15.88 15.54
CA SER A 205 -0.06 -14.61 15.43
C SER A 205 -0.96 -14.35 16.64
N GLN A 206 -1.67 -15.37 17.13
CA GLN A 206 -2.50 -15.25 18.35
C GLN A 206 -1.66 -14.99 19.60
N GLU A 207 -0.49 -15.61 19.69
CA GLU A 207 0.39 -15.49 20.86
C GLU A 207 1.17 -14.16 20.88
N LEU A 208 1.59 -13.65 19.72
CA LEU A 208 2.58 -12.58 19.66
C LEU A 208 2.01 -11.20 19.30
N ASP A 209 0.93 -11.13 18.48
CA ASP A 209 0.43 -9.84 17.98
C ASP A 209 -0.03 -8.90 19.08
N ALA A 210 -0.63 -9.45 20.15
CA ALA A 210 -1.12 -8.64 21.28
C ALA A 210 0.01 -7.96 22.08
N HIS A 211 1.25 -8.42 21.93
CA HIS A 211 2.40 -7.98 22.72
C HIS A 211 3.39 -7.13 21.95
N HIS A 212 3.19 -6.94 20.63
CA HIS A 212 4.11 -6.21 19.78
C HIS A 212 3.41 -5.20 18.88
N GLU A 213 4.01 -4.03 18.71
CA GLU A 213 3.49 -2.97 17.85
C GLU A 213 3.42 -3.43 16.38
N TYR A 214 4.40 -4.23 15.92
CA TYR A 214 4.53 -4.63 14.53
C TYR A 214 4.58 -6.13 14.38
N SER A 215 3.79 -6.67 13.44
CA SER A 215 3.84 -8.08 13.07
C SER A 215 3.68 -8.28 11.57
N VAL A 216 4.40 -9.26 11.02
CA VAL A 216 4.32 -9.67 9.62
C VAL A 216 4.90 -11.06 9.43
N ALA A 217 4.36 -11.84 8.50
CA ALA A 217 4.96 -13.08 8.06
C ALA A 217 5.32 -13.02 6.57
N TRP A 218 6.52 -13.50 6.23
CA TRP A 218 6.84 -13.94 4.89
C TRP A 218 6.48 -15.43 4.76
N ILE A 219 5.90 -15.84 3.63
CA ILE A 219 5.53 -17.23 3.38
C ILE A 219 6.12 -17.76 2.08
N ASP A 220 6.40 -19.05 2.05
CA ASP A 220 6.70 -19.80 0.83
C ASP A 220 5.39 -20.23 0.16
N CYS A 221 4.91 -19.43 -0.76
CA CYS A 221 3.64 -19.67 -1.46
C CYS A 221 3.67 -20.87 -2.45
N LEU A 222 4.85 -21.49 -2.66
CA LEU A 222 5.00 -22.68 -3.50
C LEU A 222 5.19 -23.98 -2.71
N ALA A 223 5.26 -23.88 -1.37
CA ALA A 223 5.32 -25.06 -0.50
C ALA A 223 3.99 -25.83 -0.55
N ARG A 224 4.07 -27.16 -0.45
CA ARG A 224 2.92 -28.07 -0.59
C ARG A 224 2.83 -29.08 0.56
N GLY A 225 1.65 -29.69 0.68
CA GLY A 225 1.37 -30.73 1.66
C GLY A 225 1.56 -30.23 3.09
N ARG A 226 2.22 -31.00 3.96
CA ARG A 226 2.44 -30.64 5.36
C ARG A 226 3.21 -29.34 5.59
N HIS A 227 3.82 -28.78 4.56
CA HIS A 227 4.58 -27.52 4.60
C HIS A 227 3.88 -26.37 3.86
N SER A 228 2.62 -26.56 3.43
CA SER A 228 1.84 -25.50 2.79
C SER A 228 1.77 -24.28 3.70
N GLY A 229 2.17 -23.12 3.17
CA GLY A 229 2.21 -21.86 3.92
C GLY A 229 3.32 -21.77 4.98
N ARG A 230 4.38 -22.60 4.92
CA ARG A 230 5.57 -22.41 5.78
C ARG A 230 6.16 -21.02 5.58
N GLY A 231 6.77 -20.45 6.62
CA GLY A 231 7.26 -19.08 6.50
C GLY A 231 8.17 -18.63 7.62
N VAL A 232 8.32 -17.33 7.71
CA VAL A 232 9.11 -16.62 8.72
C VAL A 232 8.21 -15.54 9.34
N TYR A 233 7.97 -15.64 10.64
CA TYR A 233 7.21 -14.69 11.41
C TYR A 233 8.14 -13.67 12.06
N ILE A 234 7.79 -12.41 11.98
CA ILE A 234 8.59 -11.30 12.48
C ILE A 234 7.67 -10.38 13.28
N VAL A 235 7.99 -10.21 14.55
CA VAL A 235 7.37 -9.20 15.42
C VAL A 235 8.42 -8.20 15.87
N GLY A 236 8.02 -6.99 16.24
CA GLY A 236 8.98 -5.99 16.70
C GLY A 236 8.34 -4.71 17.21
N ASP A 237 9.17 -3.93 17.90
CA ASP A 237 8.83 -2.66 18.51
C ASP A 237 9.95 -1.65 18.30
N HIS A 238 9.66 -0.36 18.37
CA HIS A 238 10.74 0.63 18.46
C HIS A 238 11.58 0.38 19.72
N ALA A 239 12.90 0.35 19.56
CA ALA A 239 13.82 0.12 20.66
C ALA A 239 13.64 1.18 21.76
N ARG A 240 13.72 0.74 23.02
CA ARG A 240 13.60 1.64 24.17
C ARG A 240 14.81 2.57 24.33
N TYR A 241 15.95 2.18 23.77
CA TYR A 241 17.23 2.90 23.83
C TYR A 241 17.93 2.81 22.47
N GLY A 242 18.57 3.90 22.05
CA GLY A 242 19.31 3.97 20.79
C GLY A 242 19.40 5.39 20.25
N SER A 243 19.90 5.52 19.03
CA SER A 243 19.98 6.80 18.34
C SER A 243 18.64 7.13 17.63
N LEU A 244 18.42 8.41 17.44
CA LEU A 244 17.36 8.95 16.56
C LEU A 244 17.98 9.31 15.20
N SER A 245 18.56 8.33 14.53
CA SER A 245 19.27 8.53 13.26
C SER A 245 18.48 8.00 12.08
N VAL A 246 18.62 8.71 10.97
CA VAL A 246 18.20 8.25 9.64
C VAL A 246 19.45 7.73 8.94
N ASN A 247 19.43 6.49 8.47
CA ASN A 247 20.58 5.92 7.79
C ASN A 247 20.61 6.39 6.33
N PRO A 248 21.79 6.85 5.82
CA PRO A 248 21.92 7.19 4.42
C PRO A 248 21.62 5.97 3.55
N ARG A 249 20.86 6.17 2.51
CA ARG A 249 20.44 5.11 1.59
C ARG A 249 21.60 4.69 0.71
N ALA A 250 22.22 3.55 0.98
CA ALA A 250 22.96 2.84 -0.05
C ALA A 250 21.92 2.14 -0.95
N SER A 251 21.64 2.69 -2.11
CA SER A 251 20.67 2.11 -3.06
C SER A 251 21.40 1.40 -4.19
N LEU A 252 21.15 0.11 -4.31
CA LEU A 252 21.41 -0.61 -5.54
C LEU A 252 20.30 -0.25 -6.53
N SER A 253 20.59 -0.23 -7.81
CA SER A 253 19.58 0.01 -8.84
C SER A 253 19.57 -1.13 -9.85
N VAL A 254 18.39 -1.57 -10.26
CA VAL A 254 18.24 -2.45 -11.42
C VAL A 254 18.33 -1.55 -12.67
N PRO A 255 19.47 -1.58 -13.42
CA PRO A 255 19.75 -0.54 -14.42
C PRO A 255 18.86 -0.68 -15.65
N VAL A 256 18.49 -1.90 -16.02
CA VAL A 256 17.74 -2.20 -17.26
C VAL A 256 16.53 -3.07 -16.98
N THR A 257 15.52 -2.98 -17.83
CA THR A 257 14.38 -3.90 -17.83
C THR A 257 14.69 -5.07 -18.75
N PRO A 258 14.85 -6.30 -18.24
CA PRO A 258 15.10 -7.46 -19.08
C PRO A 258 13.89 -7.73 -20.01
N PRO A 259 14.09 -8.37 -21.17
CA PRO A 259 13.00 -8.67 -22.10
C PRO A 259 11.97 -9.65 -21.52
N VAL A 260 12.41 -10.55 -20.63
CA VAL A 260 11.59 -11.53 -19.93
C VAL A 260 11.73 -11.37 -18.42
N SER A 261 10.77 -11.88 -17.66
CA SER A 261 10.84 -11.89 -16.20
C SER A 261 11.97 -12.78 -15.69
N LEU A 262 12.75 -12.27 -14.75
CA LEU A 262 13.71 -13.07 -13.99
C LEU A 262 13.03 -13.84 -12.85
N VAL A 263 11.77 -13.54 -12.57
CA VAL A 263 10.92 -14.22 -11.58
C VAL A 263 10.25 -15.39 -12.29
N ASN A 264 10.69 -16.62 -11.99
CA ASN A 264 10.14 -17.85 -12.55
C ASN A 264 10.14 -18.97 -11.50
N ASN A 265 9.45 -20.09 -11.79
CA ASN A 265 9.25 -21.17 -10.82
C ASN A 265 10.57 -21.71 -10.22
N LEU A 266 11.63 -21.84 -11.03
CA LEU A 266 12.92 -22.37 -10.55
C LEU A 266 13.59 -21.38 -9.59
N SER A 267 13.71 -20.10 -10.00
CA SER A 267 14.33 -19.06 -9.16
C SER A 267 13.54 -18.84 -7.87
N LEU A 268 12.19 -18.89 -7.93
CA LEU A 268 11.31 -18.78 -6.77
C LEU A 268 11.52 -19.93 -5.77
N ARG A 269 11.54 -21.20 -6.23
CA ARG A 269 11.73 -22.35 -5.35
C ARG A 269 13.09 -22.33 -4.67
N ALA A 270 14.16 -22.00 -5.41
CA ALA A 270 15.48 -21.87 -4.87
C ALA A 270 15.57 -20.77 -3.81
N PHE A 271 15.06 -19.59 -4.12
CA PHE A 271 15.03 -18.45 -3.20
C PHE A 271 14.21 -18.78 -1.94
N ASN A 272 12.98 -19.27 -2.11
CA ASN A 272 12.08 -19.56 -0.98
C ASN A 272 12.69 -20.59 -0.02
N ALA A 273 13.31 -21.64 -0.56
CA ALA A 273 13.99 -22.64 0.25
C ALA A 273 15.18 -22.03 1.01
N LEU A 274 16.06 -21.29 0.33
CA LEU A 274 17.21 -20.64 0.96
C LEU A 274 16.77 -19.63 2.03
N TYR A 275 15.79 -18.78 1.73
CA TYR A 275 15.29 -17.80 2.66
C TYR A 275 14.69 -18.45 3.92
N TRP A 276 13.84 -19.46 3.75
CA TRP A 276 13.26 -20.18 4.89
C TRP A 276 14.33 -20.86 5.75
N HIS A 277 15.32 -21.54 5.14
CA HIS A 277 16.39 -22.22 5.87
C HIS A 277 17.38 -21.26 6.56
N ALA A 278 17.56 -20.06 6.05
CA ALA A 278 18.43 -19.03 6.64
C ALA A 278 17.92 -18.49 7.98
N HIS A 279 16.64 -18.68 8.30
CA HIS A 279 16.05 -18.15 9.53
C HIS A 279 16.00 -19.22 10.65
N PRO A 280 16.07 -18.79 11.93
CA PRO A 280 16.10 -19.69 13.09
C PRO A 280 14.75 -20.38 13.33
N ARG A 281 14.79 -21.60 13.87
CA ARG A 281 13.58 -22.33 14.32
C ARG A 281 13.06 -21.84 15.67
N LYS A 282 13.96 -21.38 16.55
CA LYS A 282 13.60 -20.80 17.85
C LYS A 282 13.54 -19.28 17.69
N PRO A 283 12.68 -18.59 18.46
CA PRO A 283 12.66 -17.13 18.46
C PRO A 283 14.06 -16.56 18.68
N ALA A 284 14.50 -15.69 17.78
CA ALA A 284 15.81 -15.06 17.85
C ALA A 284 15.65 -13.53 17.84
N PRO A 285 16.14 -12.83 18.89
CA PRO A 285 16.10 -11.38 18.95
C PRO A 285 17.08 -10.79 17.95
N GLN A 286 16.66 -9.70 17.32
CA GLN A 286 17.46 -8.92 16.37
C GLN A 286 17.21 -7.44 16.62
N ARG A 287 18.23 -6.61 16.39
CA ARG A 287 18.08 -5.16 16.33
C ARG A 287 18.47 -4.67 14.94
N SER A 288 17.63 -3.88 14.34
CA SER A 288 17.86 -3.36 12.98
C SER A 288 17.43 -1.90 12.87
N ALA A 289 17.97 -1.22 11.86
CA ALA A 289 17.47 0.10 11.47
C ALA A 289 16.02 -0.02 10.96
N TYR A 290 15.20 1.00 11.22
CA TYR A 290 13.80 1.00 10.78
C TYR A 290 13.67 0.85 9.26
N GLU A 291 14.59 1.38 8.47
CA GLU A 291 14.59 1.27 7.02
C GLU A 291 14.67 -0.19 6.56
N THR A 292 15.48 -0.99 7.24
CA THR A 292 15.61 -2.42 6.94
C THR A 292 14.37 -3.20 7.34
N PHE A 293 13.77 -2.83 8.47
CA PHE A 293 12.58 -3.51 8.98
C PHE A 293 11.32 -3.19 8.17
N PHE A 294 11.06 -1.91 7.87
CA PHE A 294 9.82 -1.50 7.19
C PHE A 294 9.94 -1.52 5.67
N TYR A 295 11.11 -1.15 5.11
CA TYR A 295 11.29 -0.85 3.68
C TYR A 295 12.44 -1.63 3.03
N PRO A 296 12.51 -2.96 3.20
CA PRO A 296 13.64 -3.74 2.70
C PRO A 296 13.85 -3.59 1.18
N LEU A 297 12.76 -3.41 0.42
CA LEU A 297 12.81 -3.26 -1.04
C LEU A 297 13.21 -1.86 -1.51
N ASP A 298 13.03 -0.83 -0.70
CA ASP A 298 13.43 0.54 -1.07
C ASP A 298 14.96 0.69 -1.21
N ARG A 299 15.74 -0.31 -0.70
CA ARG A 299 17.19 -0.39 -0.91
C ARG A 299 17.58 -0.77 -2.34
N VAL A 300 16.65 -1.30 -3.12
CA VAL A 300 16.86 -1.68 -4.52
C VAL A 300 15.97 -0.81 -5.40
N LEU A 301 16.54 0.27 -5.94
CA LEU A 301 15.80 1.15 -6.84
C LEU A 301 15.39 0.39 -8.10
N HIS A 302 14.18 0.66 -8.58
CA HIS A 302 13.64 0.06 -9.80
C HIS A 302 13.59 -1.48 -9.80
N TRP A 303 13.46 -2.12 -8.61
CA TRP A 303 13.33 -3.58 -8.50
C TRP A 303 12.17 -4.15 -9.33
N ASN A 304 11.12 -3.34 -9.60
CA ASN A 304 10.02 -3.71 -10.49
C ASN A 304 10.47 -4.11 -11.91
N ARG A 305 11.65 -3.66 -12.36
CA ARG A 305 12.23 -4.05 -13.66
C ARG A 305 12.56 -5.53 -13.74
N LEU A 306 12.80 -6.23 -12.61
CA LEU A 306 13.07 -7.67 -12.57
C LEU A 306 11.93 -8.51 -13.16
N TYR A 307 10.71 -7.97 -13.19
CA TYR A 307 9.53 -8.61 -13.78
C TYR A 307 9.46 -8.49 -15.31
N GLY A 308 10.42 -7.81 -15.92
CA GLY A 308 10.52 -7.66 -17.38
C GLY A 308 9.56 -6.63 -17.97
N ARG A 309 9.50 -6.62 -19.32
CA ARG A 309 8.74 -5.61 -20.07
C ARG A 309 7.22 -5.68 -19.89
N LYS A 310 6.68 -6.85 -19.59
CA LYS A 310 5.23 -7.06 -19.39
C LYS A 310 4.72 -6.55 -18.06
N GLY A 311 5.63 -6.17 -17.14
CA GLY A 311 5.28 -5.74 -15.79
C GLY A 311 4.80 -6.89 -14.90
N PHE A 312 4.14 -6.53 -13.82
CA PHE A 312 3.63 -7.48 -12.83
C PHE A 312 2.36 -6.96 -12.16
N GLN A 313 1.63 -7.84 -11.52
CA GLN A 313 0.44 -7.52 -10.74
C GLN A 313 0.64 -7.99 -9.30
N GLN A 314 0.19 -7.21 -8.35
CA GLN A 314 0.10 -7.65 -6.96
C GLN A 314 -1.33 -8.13 -6.71
N TYR A 315 -1.46 -9.39 -6.33
CA TYR A 315 -2.69 -9.92 -5.77
C TYR A 315 -2.67 -9.66 -4.26
N GLN A 316 -3.52 -8.75 -3.78
CA GLN A 316 -3.65 -8.49 -2.35
C GLN A 316 -5.11 -8.55 -1.95
N CYS A 317 -5.41 -9.47 -1.01
CA CYS A 317 -6.74 -9.64 -0.44
C CYS A 317 -6.69 -9.55 1.09
N VAL A 318 -7.85 -9.37 1.68
CA VAL A 318 -8.10 -9.57 3.12
C VAL A 318 -9.30 -10.48 3.28
N ILE A 319 -9.16 -11.48 4.15
CA ILE A 319 -10.18 -12.50 4.43
C ILE A 319 -10.63 -12.33 5.89
N PRO A 320 -11.95 -12.32 6.18
CA PRO A 320 -12.48 -12.22 7.53
C PRO A 320 -11.92 -13.31 8.46
N GLU A 321 -11.73 -13.00 9.72
CA GLU A 321 -11.03 -13.86 10.70
C GLU A 321 -11.60 -15.28 10.75
N GLN A 322 -12.92 -15.42 10.72
CA GLN A 322 -13.59 -16.72 10.81
C GLN A 322 -13.31 -17.65 9.62
N SER A 323 -13.21 -17.09 8.41
CA SER A 323 -12.96 -17.85 7.18
C SER A 323 -11.48 -17.90 6.79
N ALA A 324 -10.62 -17.07 7.41
CA ALA A 324 -9.24 -16.91 7.00
C ALA A 324 -8.42 -18.21 7.02
N PRO A 325 -8.44 -19.09 8.04
CA PRO A 325 -7.63 -20.30 8.02
C PRO A 325 -7.91 -21.20 6.82
N HIS A 326 -9.18 -21.39 6.51
CA HIS A 326 -9.60 -22.25 5.40
C HIS A 326 -9.34 -21.58 4.04
N ALA A 327 -9.76 -20.33 3.87
CA ALA A 327 -9.65 -19.64 2.58
C ALA A 327 -8.19 -19.34 2.20
N ILE A 328 -7.32 -18.95 3.15
CA ILE A 328 -5.90 -18.76 2.90
C ILE A 328 -5.24 -20.08 2.49
N GLN A 329 -5.61 -21.21 3.12
CA GLN A 329 -5.11 -22.53 2.70
C GLN A 329 -5.51 -22.85 1.26
N LEU A 330 -6.78 -22.64 0.88
CA LEU A 330 -7.25 -22.84 -0.50
C LEU A 330 -6.50 -21.94 -1.50
N LEU A 331 -6.32 -20.66 -1.17
CA LEU A 331 -5.56 -19.73 -2.01
C LEU A 331 -4.12 -20.23 -2.24
N LEU A 332 -3.43 -20.64 -1.19
CA LEU A 332 -2.07 -21.17 -1.28
C LEU A 332 -2.00 -22.47 -2.09
N ASP A 333 -2.95 -23.37 -1.93
CA ASP A 333 -3.00 -24.62 -2.67
C ASP A 333 -3.22 -24.37 -4.17
N VAL A 334 -4.11 -23.45 -4.54
CA VAL A 334 -4.34 -23.03 -5.93
C VAL A 334 -3.10 -22.39 -6.53
N ILE A 335 -2.44 -21.48 -5.78
CA ILE A 335 -1.20 -20.82 -6.21
C ILE A 335 -0.09 -21.83 -6.41
N ALA A 336 0.14 -22.72 -5.43
CA ALA A 336 1.19 -23.75 -5.52
C ALA A 336 0.92 -24.74 -6.68
N ALA A 337 -0.35 -25.08 -6.94
CA ALA A 337 -0.72 -25.96 -8.06
C ALA A 337 -0.48 -25.31 -9.42
N SER A 338 -0.69 -23.99 -9.56
CA SER A 338 -0.43 -23.26 -10.80
C SER A 338 1.05 -23.20 -11.19
N GLY A 339 1.96 -23.38 -10.22
CA GLY A 339 3.39 -23.17 -10.41
C GLY A 339 3.82 -21.70 -10.55
N GLN A 340 2.87 -20.77 -10.50
CA GLN A 340 3.13 -19.34 -10.43
C GLN A 340 3.31 -18.93 -8.95
N GLY A 341 4.14 -17.95 -8.67
CA GLY A 341 4.39 -17.55 -7.28
C GLY A 341 5.11 -16.23 -7.17
N SER A 342 5.52 -15.92 -5.95
CA SER A 342 6.10 -14.64 -5.56
C SER A 342 7.32 -14.83 -4.65
N PHE A 343 8.33 -13.97 -4.80
CA PHE A 343 9.37 -13.79 -3.79
C PHE A 343 8.84 -13.07 -2.54
N LEU A 344 7.78 -12.24 -2.76
CA LEU A 344 7.19 -11.36 -1.78
C LEU A 344 5.76 -11.84 -1.49
N ALA A 345 5.66 -12.96 -0.80
CA ALA A 345 4.40 -13.44 -0.29
C ALA A 345 4.31 -13.08 1.20
N VAL A 346 3.35 -12.26 1.55
CA VAL A 346 3.21 -11.67 2.88
C VAL A 346 1.85 -12.01 3.47
N LEU A 347 1.85 -12.56 4.68
CA LEU A 347 0.67 -12.68 5.53
C LEU A 347 0.74 -11.70 6.69
N LYS A 348 -0.41 -11.16 7.08
CA LYS A 348 -0.53 -10.22 8.18
C LYS A 348 -1.94 -10.24 8.75
N ARG A 349 -2.08 -10.19 10.07
CA ARG A 349 -3.38 -9.93 10.71
C ARG A 349 -3.75 -8.46 10.61
N CYS A 350 -5.03 -8.21 10.40
CA CYS A 350 -5.68 -6.92 10.50
C CYS A 350 -6.62 -6.96 11.70
N GLY A 351 -6.53 -5.98 12.59
CA GLY A 351 -7.40 -5.86 13.77
C GLY A 351 -8.73 -5.18 13.45
N ASP A 352 -9.45 -4.86 14.49
CA ASP A 352 -10.81 -4.31 14.49
C ASP A 352 -10.86 -2.77 14.53
N VAL A 353 -9.71 -2.10 14.48
CA VAL A 353 -9.66 -0.63 14.42
C VAL A 353 -10.32 -0.15 13.13
N VAL A 354 -11.45 0.54 13.29
CA VAL A 354 -12.26 1.01 12.16
C VAL A 354 -11.63 2.26 11.55
N SER A 355 -11.41 2.22 10.24
CA SER A 355 -11.00 3.40 9.48
C SER A 355 -12.14 4.39 9.31
N PRO A 356 -11.86 5.71 9.32
CA PRO A 356 -12.85 6.71 8.93
C PRO A 356 -13.19 6.67 7.42
N GLY A 357 -12.38 5.98 6.59
CA GLY A 357 -12.52 5.93 5.13
C GLY A 357 -13.61 4.98 4.63
N LEU A 358 -14.49 5.45 3.74
CA LEU A 358 -15.61 4.67 3.20
C LEU A 358 -15.17 3.46 2.35
N LEU A 359 -14.03 3.56 1.65
CA LEU A 359 -13.48 2.48 0.81
C LEU A 359 -12.19 1.91 1.39
N SER A 360 -12.00 2.01 2.70
CA SER A 360 -10.82 1.44 3.37
C SER A 360 -10.73 -0.07 3.11
N PHE A 361 -9.55 -0.53 2.69
CA PHE A 361 -9.34 -1.94 2.33
C PHE A 361 -9.32 -2.91 3.51
N PRO A 362 -8.64 -2.65 4.64
CA PRO A 362 -8.57 -3.62 5.72
C PRO A 362 -9.94 -3.89 6.35
N LEU A 363 -10.11 -5.11 6.82
CA LEU A 363 -11.18 -5.54 7.72
C LEU A 363 -10.58 -6.50 8.76
N PRO A 364 -11.25 -6.75 9.91
CA PRO A 364 -10.78 -7.72 10.89
C PRO A 364 -10.56 -9.10 10.25
N GLY A 365 -9.31 -9.58 10.21
CA GLY A 365 -8.98 -10.82 9.52
C GLY A 365 -7.51 -10.93 9.10
N THR A 366 -7.25 -11.67 8.03
CA THR A 366 -5.90 -11.94 7.53
C THR A 366 -5.72 -11.42 6.11
N SER A 367 -4.73 -10.55 5.91
CA SER A 367 -4.34 -10.06 4.58
C SER A 367 -3.23 -10.91 3.99
N LEU A 368 -3.39 -11.30 2.73
CA LEU A 368 -2.41 -12.00 1.91
C LEU A 368 -2.03 -11.12 0.71
N ALA A 369 -0.73 -10.92 0.48
CA ALA A 369 -0.22 -10.15 -0.65
C ALA A 369 0.88 -10.90 -1.39
N LEU A 370 0.81 -10.97 -2.73
CA LEU A 370 1.77 -11.65 -3.60
C LEU A 370 1.97 -10.86 -4.90
N ASP A 371 3.21 -10.82 -5.38
CA ASP A 371 3.58 -10.20 -6.65
C ASP A 371 3.78 -11.26 -7.73
N PHE A 372 3.02 -11.20 -8.81
CA PHE A 372 3.10 -12.14 -9.93
C PHE A 372 3.60 -11.45 -11.19
N PRO A 373 4.59 -12.01 -11.92
CA PRO A 373 4.88 -11.56 -13.28
C PRO A 373 3.62 -11.59 -14.14
N HIS A 374 3.37 -10.54 -14.91
CA HIS A 374 2.17 -10.55 -15.75
C HIS A 374 2.31 -11.58 -16.89
N THR A 375 1.35 -12.49 -16.95
CA THR A 375 1.17 -13.49 -18.01
C THR A 375 -0.33 -13.56 -18.37
N ARG A 376 -0.64 -14.05 -19.56
CA ARG A 376 -2.03 -14.25 -19.96
C ARG A 376 -2.74 -15.26 -19.06
N ASP A 377 -2.09 -16.36 -18.74
CA ASP A 377 -2.62 -17.40 -17.84
C ASP A 377 -2.90 -16.87 -16.42
N LEU A 378 -2.12 -15.90 -15.93
CA LEU A 378 -2.37 -15.25 -14.64
C LEU A 378 -3.78 -14.64 -14.59
N THR A 379 -4.14 -13.85 -15.61
CA THR A 379 -5.40 -13.11 -15.65
C THR A 379 -6.57 -13.94 -16.10
N GLU A 380 -6.38 -14.91 -17.02
CA GLU A 380 -7.47 -15.71 -17.57
C GLU A 380 -7.77 -16.99 -16.77
N SER A 381 -6.82 -17.47 -15.96
CA SER A 381 -6.97 -18.76 -15.25
C SER A 381 -6.78 -18.61 -13.74
N LEU A 382 -5.63 -18.09 -13.27
CA LEU A 382 -5.30 -18.09 -11.84
C LEU A 382 -6.16 -17.10 -11.07
N PHE A 383 -6.17 -15.81 -11.47
CA PHE A 383 -6.86 -14.77 -10.72
C PHE A 383 -8.37 -15.01 -10.59
N PRO A 384 -9.12 -15.43 -11.62
CA PRO A 384 -10.54 -15.75 -11.46
C PRO A 384 -10.83 -16.83 -10.40
N ARG A 385 -9.91 -17.81 -10.26
CA ARG A 385 -10.03 -18.85 -9.21
C ARG A 385 -9.74 -18.29 -7.82
N LEU A 386 -8.75 -17.41 -7.69
CA LEU A 386 -8.45 -16.76 -6.43
C LEU A 386 -9.58 -15.81 -6.02
N ASP A 387 -10.13 -15.05 -6.96
CA ASP A 387 -11.25 -14.12 -6.75
C ASP A 387 -12.51 -14.86 -6.25
N ALA A 388 -12.80 -16.02 -6.81
CA ALA A 388 -13.90 -16.86 -6.35
C ALA A 388 -13.75 -17.27 -4.87
N ILE A 389 -12.55 -17.73 -4.48
CA ILE A 389 -12.26 -18.08 -3.08
C ILE A 389 -12.40 -16.87 -2.15
N VAL A 390 -11.86 -15.71 -2.56
CA VAL A 390 -11.95 -14.47 -1.77
C VAL A 390 -13.40 -14.05 -1.58
N ARG A 391 -14.20 -14.06 -2.65
CA ARG A 391 -15.61 -13.70 -2.63
C ARG A 391 -16.45 -14.65 -1.75
N GLU A 392 -16.26 -15.96 -1.90
CA GLU A 392 -16.95 -16.98 -1.12
C GLU A 392 -16.61 -16.89 0.37
N ALA A 393 -15.38 -16.50 0.69
CA ALA A 393 -14.93 -16.27 2.07
C ALA A 393 -15.39 -14.92 2.65
N GLY A 394 -16.13 -14.08 1.92
CA GLY A 394 -16.52 -12.74 2.34
C GLY A 394 -15.36 -11.75 2.40
N GLY A 395 -14.28 -12.03 1.70
CA GLY A 395 -13.09 -11.18 1.62
C GLY A 395 -13.19 -10.13 0.52
N ARG A 396 -12.11 -9.35 0.34
CA ARG A 396 -12.01 -8.33 -0.71
C ARG A 396 -10.58 -8.10 -1.18
N LEU A 397 -10.45 -7.59 -2.41
CA LEU A 397 -9.17 -7.18 -2.99
C LEU A 397 -8.87 -5.71 -2.68
N TYR A 398 -7.59 -5.34 -2.71
CA TYR A 398 -7.14 -3.97 -2.45
C TYR A 398 -7.08 -3.13 -3.73
N PRO A 399 -7.92 -2.09 -3.89
CA PRO A 399 -7.99 -1.28 -5.12
C PRO A 399 -6.66 -0.64 -5.54
N ALA A 400 -5.82 -0.22 -4.56
CA ALA A 400 -4.50 0.38 -4.84
C ALA A 400 -3.50 -0.60 -5.48
N LYS A 401 -3.81 -1.90 -5.49
CA LYS A 401 -2.94 -2.97 -6.00
C LYS A 401 -3.53 -3.67 -7.22
N ASP A 402 -4.83 -3.48 -7.41
CA ASP A 402 -5.62 -4.20 -8.39
C ASP A 402 -5.46 -3.65 -9.82
N ALA A 403 -5.60 -4.55 -10.79
CA ALA A 403 -5.67 -4.24 -12.22
C ALA A 403 -6.63 -5.19 -12.97
N HIS A 404 -7.45 -5.99 -12.25
CA HIS A 404 -8.29 -7.03 -12.88
C HIS A 404 -9.67 -7.19 -12.25
N MET A 405 -9.90 -6.79 -11.02
CA MET A 405 -11.16 -6.94 -10.25
C MET A 405 -12.36 -6.49 -11.09
N SER A 406 -13.40 -7.31 -11.14
CA SER A 406 -14.64 -6.96 -11.86
C SER A 406 -15.43 -5.87 -11.14
N GLY A 407 -16.29 -5.15 -11.88
CA GLY A 407 -17.16 -4.16 -11.25
C GLY A 407 -18.15 -4.78 -10.27
N SER A 408 -18.65 -5.99 -10.54
CA SER A 408 -19.53 -6.71 -9.60
C SER A 408 -18.82 -7.06 -8.29
N ASP A 409 -17.60 -7.58 -8.36
CA ASP A 409 -16.81 -7.93 -7.18
C ASP A 409 -16.46 -6.68 -6.37
N PHE A 410 -16.09 -5.58 -7.05
CA PHE A 410 -15.81 -4.31 -6.37
C PHE A 410 -17.04 -3.80 -5.61
N ARG A 411 -18.19 -3.69 -6.26
CA ARG A 411 -19.42 -3.15 -5.66
C ARG A 411 -19.93 -4.02 -4.50
N GLN A 412 -19.81 -5.33 -4.61
CA GLN A 412 -20.14 -6.25 -3.52
C GLN A 412 -19.20 -6.08 -2.32
N ALA A 413 -17.90 -5.95 -2.57
CA ALA A 413 -16.86 -5.85 -1.55
C ALA A 413 -16.81 -4.48 -0.85
N TYR A 414 -17.26 -3.43 -1.53
CA TYR A 414 -17.22 -2.03 -1.08
C TYR A 414 -18.60 -1.36 -1.19
N PRO A 415 -19.58 -1.73 -0.36
CA PRO A 415 -20.98 -1.27 -0.50
C PRO A 415 -21.15 0.25 -0.37
N ALA A 416 -20.18 0.95 0.24
CA ALA A 416 -20.19 2.42 0.32
C ALA A 416 -19.74 3.13 -0.98
N TRP A 417 -19.50 2.39 -2.08
CA TRP A 417 -19.05 2.97 -3.34
C TRP A 417 -20.02 4.02 -3.91
N GLU A 418 -21.35 3.86 -3.71
CA GLU A 418 -22.37 4.84 -4.14
C GLU A 418 -22.21 6.18 -3.43
N GLN A 419 -21.84 6.15 -2.14
CA GLN A 419 -21.61 7.38 -1.37
C GLN A 419 -20.37 8.12 -1.88
N VAL A 420 -19.33 7.39 -2.29
CA VAL A 420 -18.12 7.98 -2.88
C VAL A 420 -18.43 8.51 -4.29
N GLU A 421 -19.19 7.78 -5.12
CA GLU A 421 -19.61 8.26 -6.44
C GLU A 421 -20.43 9.54 -6.33
N ALA A 422 -21.36 9.62 -5.39
CA ALA A 422 -22.17 10.82 -5.16
C ALA A 422 -21.34 12.04 -4.71
N LEU A 423 -20.16 11.82 -4.13
CA LEU A 423 -19.23 12.87 -3.67
C LEU A 423 -18.03 13.04 -4.59
N ARG A 424 -17.92 12.24 -5.65
CA ARG A 424 -16.83 12.33 -6.61
C ARG A 424 -16.82 13.70 -7.29
N ASP A 425 -15.63 14.23 -7.53
CA ASP A 425 -15.45 15.34 -8.43
C ASP A 425 -15.66 14.82 -9.87
N PRO A 426 -16.63 15.35 -10.63
CA PRO A 426 -16.96 14.81 -11.95
C PRO A 426 -15.81 14.88 -12.95
N THR A 427 -14.81 15.73 -12.72
CA THR A 427 -13.63 15.91 -13.57
C THR A 427 -12.48 14.99 -13.21
N LEU A 428 -12.57 14.28 -12.07
CA LEU A 428 -11.55 13.32 -11.65
C LEU A 428 -11.99 11.89 -11.96
N MET A 429 -11.22 11.22 -12.82
CA MET A 429 -11.55 9.88 -13.28
C MET A 429 -10.30 9.02 -13.45
N SER A 430 -10.21 7.93 -12.68
CA SER A 430 -9.20 6.90 -12.89
C SER A 430 -9.66 5.82 -13.86
N ARG A 431 -8.70 5.11 -14.48
CA ARG A 431 -9.00 3.93 -15.29
C ARG A 431 -9.62 2.80 -14.47
N PHE A 432 -9.19 2.65 -13.20
CA PHE A 432 -9.80 1.74 -12.25
C PHE A 432 -11.29 2.05 -12.07
N TRP A 433 -11.63 3.29 -11.71
CA TRP A 433 -13.02 3.68 -11.45
C TRP A 433 -13.89 3.48 -12.69
N LYS A 434 -13.36 3.89 -13.85
CA LYS A 434 -14.05 3.66 -15.14
C LYS A 434 -14.30 2.16 -15.43
N ARG A 435 -13.42 1.27 -14.96
CA ARG A 435 -13.53 -0.19 -15.16
C ARG A 435 -14.54 -0.83 -14.22
N VAL A 436 -14.65 -0.35 -12.97
CA VAL A 436 -15.48 -1.01 -11.95
C VAL A 436 -16.86 -0.39 -11.78
N MET A 437 -17.08 0.81 -12.32
CA MET A 437 -18.40 1.45 -12.34
C MET A 437 -19.24 1.00 -13.54
N PRO A 438 -20.58 1.09 -13.42
CA PRO A 438 -21.52 0.74 -14.50
C PRO A 438 -21.30 1.52 -15.77
#